data_b3259f1030961cbceb592be0842fb1fe
#
_entry.id   b3259f1030961cbceb592be0842fb1fe
#
_cell.length_a   1.000
_cell.length_b   1.000
_cell.length_c   1.000
_cell.angle_alpha   90.00
_cell.angle_beta   90.00
_cell.angle_gamma   90.00
#
_symmetry.space_group_name_H-M   'P 1'
#
loop_
_entity.id
_entity.type
_entity.pdbx_description
1 polymer ?
#
loop_
_entity_poly.entity_id
_entity_poly.type
_entity_poly.pdbx_seq_one_letter_code
_entity_poly.pdbx_strand_id
1 'polypeptide(L)'
;MKIIFAGTPDFAAVALRRLIEAGHDIVLVLSQPDRPSGRGMKLTPSPVKRLALDNGIPVLTPQTLSLKRAPEEAAAVHRQLCEANADLLVVAAYGLILPQVVLDCARGIGRNGDIRAINIHGSLLPRWRGAAPVARAIEAGDAESGVTLMKMELGLDTGPMVCEVRTPITDTDTGDTLMMRLADMGADLLVKALETPDELTWVPQPEEGVTYAEKLLKSEAVIDWTQPAEVIARKVRAFTPFPGTVFTKDDIPVKIWEAVPVEGSGQPGEVLDTHGALTIACGTGAVKATILQKPGKPRMPAPSFLQSLKFTVSEVVK
;
A
#
# COMPACT_ATOMS: atom_id res chain seq x y z
N MET A 1 2.94 -26.43 -7.21
CA MET A 1 4.23 -25.96 -7.76
C MET A 1 5.10 -25.43 -6.64
N LYS A 2 6.42 -25.37 -6.85
CA LYS A 2 7.38 -24.80 -5.89
C LYS A 2 7.50 -23.29 -6.07
N ILE A 3 7.26 -22.52 -5.00
CA ILE A 3 7.22 -21.07 -5.06
C ILE A 3 8.21 -20.48 -4.03
N ILE A 4 9.00 -19.51 -4.46
CA ILE A 4 9.65 -18.54 -3.58
C ILE A 4 8.70 -17.37 -3.44
N PHE A 5 8.46 -16.90 -2.23
CA PHE A 5 7.61 -15.73 -1.98
C PHE A 5 8.42 -14.58 -1.38
N ALA A 6 8.27 -13.38 -1.94
CA ALA A 6 8.90 -12.16 -1.43
C ALA A 6 7.85 -11.11 -1.07
N GLY A 7 7.74 -10.77 0.21
CA GLY A 7 6.74 -9.82 0.69
C GLY A 7 6.99 -9.36 2.12
N THR A 8 6.29 -8.32 2.54
CA THR A 8 6.49 -7.75 3.89
C THR A 8 5.19 -7.44 4.63
N PRO A 9 4.28 -6.54 4.16
CA PRO A 9 3.10 -6.10 4.89
C PRO A 9 1.93 -7.08 4.81
N ASP A 10 0.81 -6.72 5.47
CA ASP A 10 -0.43 -7.50 5.45
C ASP A 10 -0.94 -7.78 4.04
N PHE A 11 -0.85 -6.81 3.12
CA PHE A 11 -1.17 -7.00 1.70
C PHE A 11 -0.49 -8.26 1.11
N ALA A 12 0.80 -8.43 1.40
CA ALA A 12 1.55 -9.59 0.93
C ALA A 12 1.22 -10.88 1.71
N ALA A 13 0.92 -10.75 3.01
CA ALA A 13 0.58 -11.91 3.84
C ALA A 13 -0.74 -12.57 3.39
N VAL A 14 -1.69 -11.81 2.86
CA VAL A 14 -2.92 -12.36 2.26
C VAL A 14 -2.58 -13.26 1.07
N ALA A 15 -1.72 -12.80 0.16
CA ALA A 15 -1.32 -13.59 -1.00
C ALA A 15 -0.54 -14.87 -0.60
N LEU A 16 0.40 -14.75 0.36
CA LEU A 16 1.12 -15.92 0.88
C LEU A 16 0.16 -16.96 1.47
N ARG A 17 -0.81 -16.53 2.26
CA ARG A 17 -1.83 -17.42 2.85
C ARG A 17 -2.63 -18.14 1.78
N ARG A 18 -3.13 -17.44 0.76
CA ARG A 18 -3.90 -18.04 -0.35
C ARG A 18 -3.09 -19.08 -1.12
N LEU A 19 -1.80 -18.83 -1.35
CA LEU A 19 -0.91 -19.79 -2.00
C LEU A 19 -0.74 -21.06 -1.17
N ILE A 20 -0.57 -20.93 0.16
CA ILE A 20 -0.48 -22.08 1.09
C ILE A 20 -1.80 -22.87 1.09
N GLU A 21 -2.94 -22.19 1.23
CA GLU A 21 -4.28 -22.79 1.21
C GLU A 21 -4.60 -23.50 -0.11
N ALA A 22 -4.09 -22.97 -1.24
CA ALA A 22 -4.20 -23.58 -2.56
C ALA A 22 -3.27 -24.80 -2.76
N GLY A 23 -2.45 -25.15 -1.74
CA GLY A 23 -1.60 -26.35 -1.77
C GLY A 23 -0.30 -26.15 -2.56
N HIS A 24 0.13 -24.93 -2.79
CA HIS A 24 1.45 -24.68 -3.36
C HIS A 24 2.56 -24.93 -2.33
N ASP A 25 3.69 -25.44 -2.79
CA ASP A 25 4.89 -25.68 -1.98
C ASP A 25 5.72 -24.40 -1.88
N ILE A 26 5.56 -23.66 -0.79
CA ILE A 26 6.33 -22.44 -0.53
C ILE A 26 7.68 -22.84 0.05
N VAL A 27 8.69 -22.94 -0.81
CA VAL A 27 10.00 -23.46 -0.43
C VAL A 27 10.88 -22.47 0.34
N LEU A 28 10.66 -21.17 0.14
CA LEU A 28 11.44 -20.11 0.78
C LEU A 28 10.65 -18.79 0.76
N VAL A 29 10.76 -18.02 1.85
CA VAL A 29 10.18 -16.69 1.96
C VAL A 29 11.28 -15.64 2.13
N LEU A 30 11.16 -14.53 1.39
CA LEU A 30 11.92 -13.30 1.61
C LEU A 30 11.02 -12.26 2.28
N SER A 31 11.50 -11.64 3.35
CA SER A 31 10.82 -10.51 3.99
C SER A 31 11.83 -9.47 4.46
N GLN A 32 11.38 -8.25 4.73
CA GLN A 32 12.26 -7.27 5.35
C GLN A 32 12.60 -7.66 6.80
N PRO A 33 13.76 -7.23 7.32
CA PRO A 33 14.14 -7.43 8.70
C PRO A 33 13.10 -6.90 9.69
N ASP A 34 13.07 -7.48 10.88
CA ASP A 34 12.22 -7.05 11.98
C ASP A 34 12.43 -5.58 12.30
N ARG A 35 11.35 -4.87 12.58
CA ARG A 35 11.39 -3.43 12.87
C ARG A 35 10.81 -3.15 14.25
N PRO A 36 11.34 -2.14 14.95
CA PRO A 36 10.72 -1.66 16.18
C PRO A 36 9.28 -1.24 15.94
N SER A 37 8.33 -1.75 16.75
CA SER A 37 6.91 -1.47 16.62
C SER A 37 6.23 -1.38 17.99
N GLY A 38 5.11 -0.64 18.05
CA GLY A 38 4.27 -0.50 19.23
C GLY A 38 4.90 0.27 20.39
N ARG A 39 4.19 0.27 21.53
CA ARG A 39 4.70 0.86 22.77
C ARG A 39 5.89 0.04 23.28
N GLY A 40 7.04 0.69 23.49
CA GLY A 40 8.28 0.04 23.92
C GLY A 40 9.20 -0.38 22.79
N MET A 41 8.89 -0.08 21.52
CA MET A 41 9.78 -0.27 20.37
C MET A 41 10.42 -1.67 20.29
N LYS A 42 9.65 -2.71 20.59
CA LYS A 42 10.13 -4.11 20.49
C LYS A 42 10.25 -4.49 19.01
N LEU A 43 11.32 -5.21 18.69
CA LEU A 43 11.48 -5.78 17.35
C LEU A 43 10.31 -6.74 17.07
N THR A 44 9.59 -6.47 16.01
CA THR A 44 8.40 -7.22 15.62
C THR A 44 8.60 -7.77 14.21
N PRO A 45 8.38 -9.08 13.99
CA PRO A 45 8.45 -9.67 12.68
C PRO A 45 7.35 -9.08 11.77
N SER A 46 7.65 -9.03 10.47
CA SER A 46 6.65 -8.63 9.48
C SER A 46 5.47 -9.62 9.46
N PRO A 47 4.28 -9.21 8.99
CA PRO A 47 3.15 -10.12 8.78
C PRO A 47 3.51 -11.35 7.95
N VAL A 48 4.25 -11.18 6.86
CA VAL A 48 4.72 -12.27 6.00
C VAL A 48 5.67 -13.20 6.75
N LYS A 49 6.68 -12.65 7.45
CA LYS A 49 7.62 -13.48 8.24
C LYS A 49 6.89 -14.29 9.30
N ARG A 50 5.95 -13.70 10.02
CA ARG A 50 5.16 -14.39 11.04
C ARG A 50 4.39 -15.55 10.45
N LEU A 51 3.63 -15.29 9.38
CA LEU A 51 2.84 -16.32 8.70
C LEU A 51 3.71 -17.47 8.17
N ALA A 52 4.88 -17.16 7.60
CA ALA A 52 5.81 -18.18 7.14
C ALA A 52 6.34 -19.07 8.28
N LEU A 53 6.77 -18.46 9.38
CA LEU A 53 7.25 -19.20 10.56
C LEU A 53 6.16 -20.09 11.18
N ASP A 54 4.92 -19.58 11.26
CA ASP A 54 3.75 -20.34 11.78
C ASP A 54 3.43 -21.56 10.91
N ASN A 55 3.85 -21.56 9.65
CA ASN A 55 3.70 -22.68 8.71
C ASN A 55 4.99 -23.50 8.50
N GLY A 56 6.04 -23.25 9.29
CA GLY A 56 7.31 -23.97 9.19
C GLY A 56 8.11 -23.68 7.91
N ILE A 57 7.83 -22.56 7.23
CA ILE A 57 8.49 -22.17 5.99
C ILE A 57 9.78 -21.41 6.31
N PRO A 58 10.93 -21.76 5.68
CA PRO A 58 12.18 -21.01 5.85
C PRO A 58 12.04 -19.55 5.42
N VAL A 59 12.60 -18.61 6.21
CA VAL A 59 12.53 -17.18 5.95
C VAL A 59 13.91 -16.55 5.95
N LEU A 60 14.22 -15.78 4.91
CA LEU A 60 15.39 -14.92 4.83
C LEU A 60 14.98 -13.46 5.00
N THR A 61 15.73 -12.70 5.79
CA THR A 61 15.45 -11.29 6.06
C THR A 61 16.70 -10.41 5.81
N PRO A 62 17.21 -10.37 4.56
CA PRO A 62 18.41 -9.61 4.25
C PRO A 62 18.17 -8.10 4.38
N GLN A 63 19.20 -7.37 4.81
CA GLN A 63 19.16 -5.89 4.82
C GLN A 63 19.15 -5.32 3.39
N THR A 64 19.78 -6.03 2.47
CA THR A 64 19.85 -5.66 1.05
C THR A 64 20.18 -6.89 0.21
N LEU A 65 19.76 -6.85 -1.06
CA LEU A 65 20.13 -7.84 -2.08
C LEU A 65 21.25 -7.31 -3.01
N SER A 66 21.81 -6.15 -2.69
CA SER A 66 22.85 -5.51 -3.50
C SER A 66 24.23 -6.01 -3.15
N LEU A 67 24.90 -6.67 -4.09
CA LEU A 67 26.31 -7.09 -3.97
C LEU A 67 27.27 -5.90 -3.73
N LYS A 68 26.88 -4.68 -4.12
CA LYS A 68 27.68 -3.48 -3.85
C LYS A 68 27.61 -3.02 -2.40
N ARG A 69 26.46 -3.27 -1.72
CA ARG A 69 26.22 -2.81 -0.35
C ARG A 69 26.62 -3.84 0.71
N ALA A 70 26.35 -5.11 0.44
CA ALA A 70 26.64 -6.23 1.33
C ALA A 70 27.03 -7.47 0.50
N PRO A 71 28.28 -7.56 0.02
CA PRO A 71 28.69 -8.60 -0.94
C PRO A 71 28.44 -10.03 -0.45
N GLU A 72 28.85 -10.33 0.78
CA GLU A 72 28.79 -11.67 1.37
C GLU A 72 27.34 -12.08 1.69
N GLU A 73 26.58 -11.21 2.36
CA GLU A 73 25.16 -11.43 2.69
C GLU A 73 24.33 -11.61 1.42
N ALA A 74 24.44 -10.66 0.48
CA ALA A 74 23.68 -10.71 -0.76
C ALA A 74 24.04 -11.95 -1.59
N ALA A 75 25.32 -12.33 -1.70
CA ALA A 75 25.75 -13.51 -2.44
C ALA A 75 25.21 -14.81 -1.79
N ALA A 76 25.19 -14.88 -0.45
CA ALA A 76 24.65 -16.02 0.24
C ALA A 76 23.15 -16.18 0.02
N VAL A 77 22.39 -15.06 0.06
CA VAL A 77 20.95 -15.04 -0.22
C VAL A 77 20.67 -15.43 -1.66
N HIS A 78 21.37 -14.84 -2.65
CA HIS A 78 21.21 -15.19 -4.07
C HIS A 78 21.41 -16.68 -4.30
N ARG A 79 22.44 -17.28 -3.71
CA ARG A 79 22.72 -18.71 -3.81
C ARG A 79 21.57 -19.54 -3.27
N GLN A 80 21.08 -19.24 -2.04
CA GLN A 80 19.95 -19.95 -1.44
C GLN A 80 18.69 -19.87 -2.28
N LEU A 81 18.39 -18.70 -2.90
CA LEU A 81 17.26 -18.52 -3.79
C LEU A 81 17.37 -19.41 -5.02
N CYS A 82 18.52 -19.44 -5.66
CA CYS A 82 18.73 -20.27 -6.86
C CYS A 82 18.76 -21.78 -6.54
N GLU A 83 19.32 -22.16 -5.40
CA GLU A 83 19.35 -23.55 -4.92
C GLU A 83 17.97 -24.08 -4.50
N ALA A 84 17.03 -23.20 -4.13
CA ALA A 84 15.65 -23.56 -3.80
C ALA A 84 14.90 -24.21 -4.97
N ASN A 85 15.39 -24.06 -6.19
CA ASN A 85 14.89 -24.73 -7.40
C ASN A 85 13.37 -24.57 -7.59
N ALA A 86 12.90 -23.35 -7.38
CA ALA A 86 11.48 -22.99 -7.48
C ALA A 86 11.03 -22.88 -8.94
N ASP A 87 9.74 -23.06 -9.16
CA ASP A 87 9.13 -22.88 -10.47
C ASP A 87 8.85 -21.38 -10.73
N LEU A 88 8.52 -20.63 -9.67
CA LEU A 88 8.12 -19.22 -9.73
C LEU A 88 8.60 -18.44 -8.50
N LEU A 89 9.01 -17.20 -8.72
CA LEU A 89 9.12 -16.18 -7.66
C LEU A 89 7.86 -15.29 -7.66
N VAL A 90 7.13 -15.28 -6.56
CA VAL A 90 5.99 -14.37 -6.34
C VAL A 90 6.43 -13.22 -5.47
N VAL A 91 6.14 -12.00 -5.90
CA VAL A 91 6.48 -10.77 -5.19
C VAL A 91 5.21 -9.98 -4.87
N ALA A 92 5.10 -9.48 -3.65
CA ALA A 92 4.03 -8.57 -3.24
C ALA A 92 4.57 -7.58 -2.18
N ALA A 93 4.66 -6.32 -2.51
CA ALA A 93 5.10 -5.25 -1.58
C ALA A 93 6.34 -5.64 -0.75
N TYR A 94 7.38 -6.18 -1.37
CA TYR A 94 8.59 -6.65 -0.68
C TYR A 94 9.42 -5.48 -0.13
N GLY A 95 9.56 -4.42 -0.93
CA GLY A 95 10.19 -3.17 -0.51
C GLY A 95 11.72 -3.12 -0.64
N LEU A 96 12.35 -4.12 -1.25
CA LEU A 96 13.75 -4.07 -1.69
C LEU A 96 13.82 -4.25 -3.21
N ILE A 97 14.84 -3.65 -3.83
CA ILE A 97 15.11 -3.85 -5.25
C ILE A 97 15.64 -5.28 -5.45
N LEU A 98 15.01 -5.99 -6.37
CA LEU A 98 15.41 -7.34 -6.79
C LEU A 98 16.39 -7.25 -7.97
N PRO A 99 17.65 -7.68 -7.80
CA PRO A 99 18.60 -7.69 -8.91
C PRO A 99 18.26 -8.82 -9.91
N GLN A 100 18.76 -8.70 -11.14
CA GLN A 100 18.47 -9.64 -12.22
C GLN A 100 18.72 -11.11 -11.83
N VAL A 101 19.82 -11.38 -11.13
CA VAL A 101 20.14 -12.74 -10.67
C VAL A 101 19.04 -13.34 -9.78
N VAL A 102 18.35 -12.54 -9.00
CA VAL A 102 17.22 -12.99 -8.16
C VAL A 102 15.96 -13.20 -9.02
N LEU A 103 15.68 -12.31 -9.96
CA LEU A 103 14.56 -12.45 -10.89
C LEU A 103 14.69 -13.70 -11.77
N ASP A 104 15.91 -14.14 -12.04
CA ASP A 104 16.22 -15.30 -12.88
C ASP A 104 16.35 -16.62 -12.09
N CYS A 105 16.26 -16.61 -10.76
CA CYS A 105 16.47 -17.81 -9.93
C CYS A 105 15.39 -18.90 -10.12
N ALA A 106 14.16 -18.52 -10.47
CA ALA A 106 13.10 -19.51 -10.73
C ALA A 106 13.19 -20.05 -12.16
N ARG A 107 12.65 -21.26 -12.36
CA ARG A 107 12.65 -21.93 -13.66
C ARG A 107 11.85 -21.17 -14.71
N GLY A 108 10.70 -20.64 -14.31
CA GLY A 108 9.76 -19.96 -15.17
C GLY A 108 8.54 -20.80 -15.51
N ILE A 109 7.43 -20.14 -15.68
CA ILE A 109 6.13 -20.67 -16.09
C ILE A 109 5.62 -19.90 -17.31
N GLY A 110 4.42 -20.18 -17.75
CA GLY A 110 3.82 -19.57 -18.92
C GLY A 110 4.11 -20.39 -20.19
N ARG A 111 3.41 -20.04 -21.26
CA ARG A 111 3.49 -20.75 -22.55
C ARG A 111 4.91 -20.89 -23.09
N ASN A 112 5.75 -19.91 -22.82
CA ASN A 112 7.15 -19.90 -23.26
C ASN A 112 8.14 -20.26 -22.14
N GLY A 113 7.67 -20.54 -20.91
CA GLY A 113 8.53 -20.80 -19.76
C GLY A 113 9.36 -19.59 -19.32
N ASP A 114 8.95 -18.37 -19.66
CA ASP A 114 9.74 -17.15 -19.46
C ASP A 114 9.21 -16.23 -18.33
N ILE A 115 8.11 -16.60 -17.68
CA ILE A 115 7.57 -15.89 -16.50
C ILE A 115 8.25 -16.47 -15.25
N ARG A 116 9.40 -15.93 -14.87
CA ARG A 116 10.17 -16.39 -13.71
C ARG A 116 9.78 -15.70 -12.42
N ALA A 117 9.33 -14.45 -12.51
CA ALA A 117 8.89 -13.67 -11.36
C ALA A 117 7.60 -12.91 -11.70
N ILE A 118 6.61 -13.00 -10.82
CA ILE A 118 5.34 -12.24 -10.90
C ILE A 118 5.24 -11.31 -9.70
N ASN A 119 4.92 -10.04 -9.97
CA ASN A 119 4.54 -9.08 -8.92
C ASN A 119 3.02 -8.89 -8.90
N ILE A 120 2.46 -8.89 -7.68
CA ILE A 120 1.07 -8.48 -7.42
C ILE A 120 1.10 -6.97 -7.19
N HIS A 121 0.75 -6.19 -8.22
CA HIS A 121 0.79 -4.73 -8.16
C HIS A 121 -0.59 -4.14 -7.92
N GLY A 122 -0.73 -3.31 -6.89
CA GLY A 122 -2.02 -2.75 -6.44
C GLY A 122 -2.51 -1.56 -7.27
N SER A 123 -2.43 -1.66 -8.59
CA SER A 123 -3.05 -0.72 -9.54
C SER A 123 -3.35 -1.38 -10.87
N LEU A 124 -4.07 -0.66 -11.73
CA LEU A 124 -4.26 -0.98 -13.14
C LEU A 124 -3.12 -0.36 -13.95
N LEU A 125 -2.06 -1.15 -14.19
CA LEU A 125 -0.91 -0.69 -14.96
C LEU A 125 -1.32 -0.34 -16.41
N PRO A 126 -0.69 0.68 -17.01
CA PRO A 126 0.55 1.36 -16.62
C PRO A 126 0.35 2.52 -15.63
N ARG A 127 -0.87 2.75 -15.14
CA ARG A 127 -1.14 3.81 -14.16
C ARG A 127 -0.64 3.41 -12.78
N TRP A 128 -0.03 4.36 -12.07
CA TRP A 128 0.45 4.21 -10.69
C TRP A 128 1.56 3.18 -10.50
N ARG A 129 2.59 3.18 -11.36
CA ARG A 129 3.85 2.49 -11.07
C ARG A 129 4.48 3.03 -9.80
N GLY A 130 4.99 2.19 -8.90
CA GLY A 130 5.73 2.63 -7.71
C GLY A 130 5.13 2.22 -6.38
N ALA A 131 5.42 2.99 -5.32
CA ALA A 131 5.33 2.52 -3.94
C ALA A 131 3.97 2.68 -3.26
N ALA A 132 3.10 3.59 -3.73
CA ALA A 132 1.84 3.91 -3.05
C ALA A 132 0.62 4.00 -4.00
N PRO A 133 0.41 3.02 -4.91
CA PRO A 133 -0.60 3.11 -5.95
C PRO A 133 -2.02 3.31 -5.40
N VAL A 134 -2.38 2.61 -4.34
CA VAL A 134 -3.73 2.64 -3.74
C VAL A 134 -4.07 4.03 -3.20
N ALA A 135 -3.16 4.62 -2.42
CA ALA A 135 -3.38 5.94 -1.85
C ALA A 135 -3.43 7.03 -2.95
N ARG A 136 -2.55 6.94 -3.95
CA ARG A 136 -2.51 7.91 -5.05
C ARG A 136 -3.75 7.82 -5.93
N ALA A 137 -4.34 6.65 -6.15
CA ALA A 137 -5.59 6.49 -6.87
C ALA A 137 -6.76 7.18 -6.15
N ILE A 138 -6.89 7.00 -4.82
CA ILE A 138 -7.91 7.70 -4.03
C ILE A 138 -7.67 9.21 -4.03
N GLU A 139 -6.44 9.65 -3.79
CA GLU A 139 -6.07 11.08 -3.74
C GLU A 139 -6.41 11.78 -5.07
N ALA A 140 -6.09 11.15 -6.19
CA ALA A 140 -6.38 11.66 -7.52
C ALA A 140 -7.88 11.70 -7.85
N GLY A 141 -8.70 10.91 -7.14
CA GLY A 141 -10.14 10.80 -7.42
C GLY A 141 -10.44 9.85 -8.57
N ASP A 142 -9.62 8.82 -8.76
CA ASP A 142 -9.88 7.79 -9.77
C ASP A 142 -11.20 7.08 -9.44
N ALA A 143 -12.00 6.79 -10.46
CA ALA A 143 -13.27 6.10 -10.30
C ALA A 143 -13.11 4.59 -10.00
N GLU A 144 -12.00 4.01 -10.45
CA GLU A 144 -11.68 2.59 -10.26
C GLU A 144 -10.20 2.41 -9.93
N SER A 145 -9.90 1.27 -9.31
CA SER A 145 -8.57 0.73 -9.10
C SER A 145 -8.59 -0.78 -9.40
N GLY A 146 -7.51 -1.45 -9.12
CA GLY A 146 -7.44 -2.89 -9.33
C GLY A 146 -6.08 -3.46 -8.97
N VAL A 147 -5.87 -4.69 -9.39
CA VAL A 147 -4.59 -5.37 -9.27
C VAL A 147 -4.16 -5.86 -10.64
N THR A 148 -2.91 -5.62 -10.96
CA THR A 148 -2.25 -6.21 -12.14
C THR A 148 -1.21 -7.24 -11.68
N LEU A 149 -1.33 -8.48 -12.15
CA LEU A 149 -0.22 -9.43 -12.12
C LEU A 149 0.72 -9.09 -13.27
N MET A 150 1.95 -8.79 -12.95
CA MET A 150 2.95 -8.43 -13.95
C MET A 150 4.20 -9.30 -13.86
N LYS A 151 4.76 -9.65 -15.00
CA LYS A 151 6.10 -10.27 -15.09
C LYS A 151 7.13 -9.23 -14.64
N MET A 152 8.02 -9.61 -13.74
CA MET A 152 9.02 -8.68 -13.25
C MET A 152 10.22 -8.59 -14.18
N GLU A 153 10.69 -7.36 -14.34
CA GLU A 153 11.90 -6.99 -15.07
C GLU A 153 12.68 -5.94 -14.26
N LEU A 154 13.89 -5.60 -14.72
CA LEU A 154 14.60 -4.45 -14.16
C LEU A 154 13.83 -3.16 -14.49
N GLY A 155 13.54 -2.39 -13.47
CA GLY A 155 12.76 -1.16 -13.60
C GLY A 155 11.66 -1.10 -12.58
N LEU A 156 11.09 0.10 -12.38
CA LEU A 156 10.04 0.31 -11.42
C LEU A 156 8.68 -0.01 -12.04
N ASP A 157 8.20 -1.23 -11.83
CA ASP A 157 6.90 -1.73 -12.28
C ASP A 157 6.64 -1.55 -13.79
N THR A 158 7.70 -1.73 -14.59
CA THR A 158 7.67 -1.55 -16.06
C THR A 158 7.43 -2.85 -16.84
N GLY A 159 7.50 -4.00 -16.17
CA GLY A 159 7.37 -5.29 -16.79
C GLY A 159 5.99 -5.56 -17.41
N PRO A 160 5.91 -6.54 -18.34
CA PRO A 160 4.67 -6.86 -19.03
C PRO A 160 3.55 -7.34 -18.10
N MET A 161 2.31 -7.05 -18.48
CA MET A 161 1.10 -7.45 -17.75
C MET A 161 0.70 -8.88 -18.12
N VAL A 162 0.39 -9.70 -17.11
CA VAL A 162 -0.12 -11.08 -17.29
C VAL A 162 -1.64 -11.09 -17.26
N CYS A 163 -2.24 -10.53 -16.24
CA CYS A 163 -3.70 -10.35 -16.11
C CYS A 163 -4.03 -9.28 -15.07
N GLU A 164 -5.27 -8.85 -15.04
CA GLU A 164 -5.75 -7.83 -14.10
C GLU A 164 -7.15 -8.11 -13.58
N VAL A 165 -7.49 -7.47 -12.47
CA VAL A 165 -8.85 -7.44 -11.90
C VAL A 165 -9.16 -6.03 -11.42
N ARG A 166 -10.40 -5.58 -11.64
CA ARG A 166 -10.85 -4.20 -11.41
C ARG A 166 -11.89 -4.12 -10.30
N THR A 167 -11.91 -3.00 -9.60
CA THR A 167 -12.93 -2.67 -8.59
C THR A 167 -13.18 -1.16 -8.59
N PRO A 168 -14.43 -0.70 -8.38
CA PRO A 168 -14.68 0.73 -8.19
C PRO A 168 -14.04 1.22 -6.89
N ILE A 169 -13.65 2.50 -6.88
CA ILE A 169 -13.29 3.23 -5.66
C ILE A 169 -14.55 3.95 -5.19
N THR A 170 -15.01 3.65 -3.98
CA THR A 170 -16.20 4.26 -3.40
C THR A 170 -15.86 5.50 -2.58
N ASP A 171 -16.86 6.34 -2.31
CA ASP A 171 -16.70 7.54 -1.47
C ASP A 171 -16.38 7.23 -0.01
N THR A 172 -16.51 5.98 0.42
CA THR A 172 -16.17 5.51 1.77
C THR A 172 -14.85 4.77 1.84
N ASP A 173 -14.22 4.48 0.70
CA ASP A 173 -12.93 3.80 0.68
C ASP A 173 -11.83 4.68 1.27
N THR A 174 -11.08 4.10 2.19
CA THR A 174 -9.81 4.63 2.70
C THR A 174 -8.63 3.90 2.06
N GLY A 175 -7.42 4.43 2.22
CA GLY A 175 -6.20 3.73 1.80
C GLY A 175 -6.12 2.31 2.38
N ASP A 176 -6.58 2.11 3.62
CA ASP A 176 -6.58 0.80 4.29
C ASP A 176 -7.63 -0.14 3.71
N THR A 177 -8.90 0.29 3.64
CA THR A 177 -10.00 -0.57 3.18
C THR A 177 -9.83 -0.99 1.72
N LEU A 178 -9.42 -0.06 0.85
CA LEU A 178 -9.13 -0.37 -0.54
C LEU A 178 -7.90 -1.30 -0.66
N MET A 179 -6.84 -1.04 0.10
CA MET A 179 -5.64 -1.89 0.13
C MET A 179 -5.98 -3.34 0.49
N MET A 180 -6.80 -3.57 1.52
CA MET A 180 -7.18 -4.92 1.94
C MET A 180 -8.07 -5.60 0.91
N ARG A 181 -9.02 -4.87 0.31
CA ARG A 181 -9.84 -5.41 -0.79
C ARG A 181 -8.97 -5.81 -1.99
N LEU A 182 -8.01 -5.00 -2.38
CA LEU A 182 -7.07 -5.32 -3.46
C LEU A 182 -6.13 -6.48 -3.09
N ALA A 183 -5.78 -6.65 -1.82
CA ALA A 183 -5.00 -7.79 -1.35
C ALA A 183 -5.73 -9.12 -1.58
N ASP A 184 -7.01 -9.19 -1.19
CA ASP A 184 -7.83 -10.38 -1.42
C ASP A 184 -8.02 -10.64 -2.92
N MET A 185 -8.40 -9.62 -3.69
CA MET A 185 -8.59 -9.73 -5.14
C MET A 185 -7.33 -10.16 -5.88
N GLY A 186 -6.18 -9.60 -5.51
CA GLY A 186 -4.88 -9.93 -6.12
C GLY A 186 -4.43 -11.35 -5.77
N ALA A 187 -4.68 -11.79 -4.54
CA ALA A 187 -4.38 -13.14 -4.11
C ALA A 187 -5.25 -14.17 -4.84
N ASP A 188 -6.55 -13.93 -4.96
CA ASP A 188 -7.48 -14.80 -5.69
C ASP A 188 -7.16 -14.83 -7.19
N LEU A 189 -6.81 -13.67 -7.78
CA LEU A 189 -6.36 -13.59 -9.17
C LEU A 189 -5.10 -14.42 -9.41
N LEU A 190 -4.12 -14.34 -8.49
CA LEU A 190 -2.88 -15.12 -8.58
C LEU A 190 -3.18 -16.62 -8.51
N VAL A 191 -3.93 -17.09 -7.51
CA VAL A 191 -4.27 -18.51 -7.36
C VAL A 191 -4.98 -19.01 -8.62
N LYS A 192 -5.95 -18.28 -9.14
CA LYS A 192 -6.65 -18.61 -10.38
C LYS A 192 -5.72 -18.67 -11.58
N ALA A 193 -4.78 -17.72 -11.72
CA ALA A 193 -3.80 -17.72 -12.80
C ALA A 193 -2.86 -18.96 -12.74
N LEU A 194 -2.56 -19.42 -11.51
CA LEU A 194 -1.70 -20.58 -11.30
C LEU A 194 -2.43 -21.94 -11.42
N GLU A 195 -3.73 -21.98 -11.69
CA GLU A 195 -4.45 -23.23 -12.05
C GLU A 195 -4.01 -23.75 -13.43
N THR A 196 -3.68 -22.85 -14.36
CA THR A 196 -3.20 -23.19 -15.71
C THR A 196 -1.89 -22.45 -16.04
N PRO A 197 -0.81 -22.73 -15.28
CA PRO A 197 0.42 -21.94 -15.35
C PRO A 197 1.08 -21.95 -16.74
N ASP A 198 0.95 -23.05 -17.48
CA ASP A 198 1.54 -23.20 -18.83
C ASP A 198 0.77 -22.45 -19.93
N GLU A 199 -0.44 -21.98 -19.63
CA GLU A 199 -1.26 -21.19 -20.56
C GLU A 199 -1.02 -19.69 -20.43
N LEU A 200 -0.36 -19.25 -19.35
CA LEU A 200 -0.12 -17.84 -19.10
C LEU A 200 0.69 -17.20 -20.21
N THR A 201 0.24 -16.03 -20.60
CA THR A 201 0.91 -15.15 -21.56
C THR A 201 1.05 -13.76 -20.93
N TRP A 202 1.77 -12.89 -21.59
CA TRP A 202 1.91 -11.52 -21.16
C TRP A 202 1.84 -10.56 -22.36
N VAL A 203 1.48 -9.31 -22.06
CA VAL A 203 1.46 -8.21 -23.02
C VAL A 203 2.28 -7.04 -22.48
N PRO A 204 3.06 -6.34 -23.33
CA PRO A 204 3.77 -5.13 -22.92
C PRO A 204 2.79 -4.10 -22.35
N GLN A 205 3.23 -3.33 -21.36
CA GLN A 205 2.46 -2.18 -20.92
C GLN A 205 2.39 -1.12 -22.02
N PRO A 206 1.23 -0.47 -22.24
CA PRO A 206 1.16 0.65 -23.17
C PRO A 206 2.01 1.83 -22.66
N GLU A 207 2.54 2.62 -23.59
CA GLU A 207 3.28 3.85 -23.27
C GLU A 207 2.34 4.97 -22.79
N GLU A 208 1.12 5.00 -23.32
CA GLU A 208 0.08 5.94 -22.92
C GLU A 208 -0.49 5.59 -21.55
N GLY A 209 -0.79 6.60 -20.73
CA GLY A 209 -1.39 6.43 -19.41
C GLY A 209 -0.39 6.10 -18.28
N VAL A 210 0.91 6.07 -18.56
CA VAL A 210 1.93 5.86 -17.52
C VAL A 210 1.91 6.99 -16.51
N THR A 211 1.73 6.64 -15.23
CA THR A 211 1.86 7.55 -14.10
C THR A 211 2.61 6.88 -12.96
N TYR A 212 3.13 7.67 -12.03
CA TYR A 212 3.94 7.18 -10.92
C TYR A 212 3.28 7.47 -9.57
N ALA A 213 3.32 6.48 -8.69
CA ALA A 213 2.82 6.53 -7.32
C ALA A 213 3.98 6.61 -6.34
N GLU A 214 4.49 7.81 -6.12
CA GLU A 214 5.56 8.05 -5.17
C GLU A 214 5.14 7.69 -3.75
N LYS A 215 6.11 7.25 -2.95
CA LYS A 215 5.91 6.94 -1.54
C LYS A 215 5.33 8.15 -0.81
N LEU A 216 4.31 7.90 0.04
CA LEU A 216 3.72 8.94 0.89
C LEU A 216 4.74 9.47 1.91
N LEU A 217 4.88 10.79 1.95
CA LEU A 217 5.74 11.49 2.91
C LEU A 217 4.90 12.11 4.03
N LYS A 218 5.46 12.16 5.23
CA LYS A 218 4.80 12.84 6.37
C LYS A 218 4.57 14.34 6.12
N SER A 219 5.43 14.97 5.32
CA SER A 219 5.30 16.38 4.93
C SER A 219 4.06 16.65 4.08
N GLU A 220 3.58 15.67 3.33
CA GLU A 220 2.36 15.78 2.53
C GLU A 220 1.08 15.76 3.39
N ALA A 221 1.19 15.34 4.66
CA ALA A 221 0.03 15.20 5.55
C ALA A 221 -0.65 16.53 5.91
N VAL A 222 0.05 17.65 5.80
CA VAL A 222 -0.49 18.96 6.14
C VAL A 222 -1.62 19.30 5.17
N ILE A 223 -2.75 19.74 5.74
CA ILE A 223 -3.92 20.15 4.96
C ILE A 223 -3.67 21.56 4.42
N ASP A 224 -3.85 21.72 3.13
CA ASP A 224 -3.95 23.01 2.47
C ASP A 224 -5.43 23.39 2.35
N TRP A 225 -5.91 24.24 3.24
CA TRP A 225 -7.31 24.66 3.28
C TRP A 225 -7.75 25.47 2.06
N THR A 226 -6.82 25.96 1.22
CA THR A 226 -7.14 26.65 -0.02
C THR A 226 -7.67 25.72 -1.11
N GLN A 227 -7.48 24.41 -0.95
CA GLN A 227 -8.01 23.39 -1.86
C GLN A 227 -9.54 23.24 -1.72
N PRO A 228 -10.23 22.72 -2.75
CA PRO A 228 -11.64 22.34 -2.65
C PRO A 228 -11.89 21.28 -1.56
N ALA A 229 -13.04 21.33 -0.90
CA ALA A 229 -13.43 20.41 0.16
C ALA A 229 -13.35 18.92 -0.28
N GLU A 230 -13.74 18.63 -1.51
CA GLU A 230 -13.68 17.29 -2.08
C GLU A 230 -12.23 16.76 -2.20
N VAL A 231 -11.29 17.62 -2.57
CA VAL A 231 -9.85 17.28 -2.66
C VAL A 231 -9.32 16.96 -1.27
N ILE A 232 -9.65 17.79 -0.28
CA ILE A 232 -9.23 17.58 1.11
C ILE A 232 -9.84 16.28 1.67
N ALA A 233 -11.14 16.05 1.46
CA ALA A 233 -11.81 14.83 1.91
C ALA A 233 -11.21 13.56 1.28
N ARG A 234 -10.89 13.59 -0.03
CA ARG A 234 -10.17 12.48 -0.68
C ARG A 234 -8.80 12.26 -0.07
N LYS A 235 -8.04 13.33 0.20
CA LYS A 235 -6.73 13.24 0.85
C LYS A 235 -6.82 12.63 2.26
N VAL A 236 -7.85 12.97 3.05
CA VAL A 236 -8.12 12.35 4.35
C VAL A 236 -8.28 10.85 4.20
N ARG A 237 -9.09 10.40 3.25
CA ARG A 237 -9.30 8.97 2.98
C ARG A 237 -8.06 8.27 2.46
N ALA A 238 -7.38 8.87 1.48
CA ALA A 238 -6.16 8.33 0.88
C ALA A 238 -5.03 8.13 1.89
N PHE A 239 -4.90 9.04 2.86
CA PHE A 239 -3.83 9.06 3.86
C PHE A 239 -4.21 8.31 5.15
N THR A 240 -5.34 7.67 5.20
CA THR A 240 -5.76 6.78 6.30
C THR A 240 -5.36 5.34 5.98
N PRO A 241 -4.56 4.65 6.81
CA PRO A 241 -4.13 4.99 8.16
C PRO A 241 -2.78 5.75 8.25
N PHE A 242 -2.10 5.97 7.16
CA PHE A 242 -0.78 6.61 7.12
C PHE A 242 -0.62 7.51 5.90
N PRO A 243 -0.05 8.70 6.06
CA PRO A 243 0.48 9.32 7.29
C PRO A 243 -0.61 9.93 8.21
N GLY A 244 -1.87 9.99 7.76
CA GLY A 244 -2.97 10.74 8.34
C GLY A 244 -2.84 12.24 8.07
N THR A 245 -3.92 12.90 7.67
CA THR A 245 -3.92 14.35 7.44
C THR A 245 -3.86 15.13 8.74
N VAL A 246 -3.23 16.28 8.73
CA VAL A 246 -2.99 17.12 9.92
C VAL A 246 -3.19 18.60 9.61
N PHE A 247 -3.77 19.30 10.56
CA PHE A 247 -3.78 20.76 10.66
C PHE A 247 -3.32 21.21 12.04
N THR A 248 -3.12 22.50 12.26
CA THR A 248 -2.65 23.04 13.54
C THR A 248 -3.68 23.99 14.16
N LYS A 249 -4.00 23.77 15.45
CA LYS A 249 -4.80 24.63 16.30
C LYS A 249 -3.99 25.03 17.53
N ASP A 250 -3.70 26.33 17.70
CA ASP A 250 -2.89 26.85 18.82
C ASP A 250 -1.59 26.06 19.02
N ASP A 251 -0.83 25.85 17.94
CA ASP A 251 0.40 25.07 17.86
C ASP A 251 0.23 23.56 18.19
N ILE A 252 -0.99 23.08 18.39
CA ILE A 252 -1.30 21.67 18.61
C ILE A 252 -1.62 21.02 17.25
N PRO A 253 -0.84 20.03 16.77
CA PRO A 253 -1.19 19.31 15.58
C PRO A 253 -2.41 18.41 15.84
N VAL A 254 -3.42 18.54 15.00
CA VAL A 254 -4.66 17.76 15.06
C VAL A 254 -4.79 16.93 13.79
N LYS A 255 -4.95 15.62 13.93
CA LYS A 255 -5.21 14.75 12.79
C LYS A 255 -6.71 14.63 12.53
N ILE A 256 -7.06 14.61 11.24
CA ILE A 256 -8.39 14.23 10.75
C ILE A 256 -8.28 12.82 10.16
N TRP A 257 -9.16 11.92 10.60
CA TRP A 257 -9.21 10.54 10.14
C TRP A 257 -10.43 10.22 9.30
N GLU A 258 -11.52 10.96 9.53
CA GLU A 258 -12.74 10.88 8.73
C GLU A 258 -13.28 12.28 8.49
N ALA A 259 -13.63 12.57 7.26
CA ALA A 259 -14.21 13.82 6.83
C ALA A 259 -15.03 13.64 5.56
N VAL A 260 -16.08 14.43 5.44
CA VAL A 260 -16.92 14.51 4.25
C VAL A 260 -16.99 15.94 3.74
N PRO A 261 -17.05 16.16 2.42
CA PRO A 261 -17.30 17.48 1.88
C PRO A 261 -18.76 17.88 2.14
N VAL A 262 -18.97 19.14 2.48
CA VAL A 262 -20.29 19.74 2.69
C VAL A 262 -20.34 21.14 2.09
N GLU A 263 -21.51 21.66 1.90
CA GLU A 263 -21.69 23.06 1.54
C GLU A 263 -21.23 23.96 2.69
N GLY A 264 -20.62 25.07 2.36
CA GLY A 264 -20.14 26.07 3.31
C GLY A 264 -19.28 27.11 2.61
N SER A 265 -19.23 28.30 3.19
CA SER A 265 -18.38 29.37 2.68
C SER A 265 -17.77 30.16 3.83
N GLY A 266 -16.51 30.54 3.69
CA GLY A 266 -15.74 31.27 4.66
C GLY A 266 -14.30 31.43 4.17
N GLN A 267 -13.46 32.03 5.00
CA GLN A 267 -12.03 32.08 4.72
C GLN A 267 -11.45 30.65 4.83
N PRO A 268 -10.57 30.20 3.91
CA PRO A 268 -9.91 28.91 4.04
C PRO A 268 -9.29 28.69 5.43
N GLY A 269 -9.68 27.58 6.09
CA GLY A 269 -9.31 27.29 7.47
C GLY A 269 -10.25 27.88 8.54
N GLU A 270 -11.28 28.64 8.17
CA GLU A 270 -12.26 29.18 9.12
C GLU A 270 -13.16 28.07 9.67
N VAL A 271 -13.32 28.04 10.98
CA VAL A 271 -14.27 27.14 11.66
C VAL A 271 -15.69 27.68 11.49
N LEU A 272 -16.52 26.93 10.77
CA LEU A 272 -17.91 27.30 10.46
C LEU A 272 -18.90 26.77 11.48
N ASP A 273 -18.65 25.55 12.02
CA ASP A 273 -19.54 24.90 12.97
C ASP A 273 -18.76 23.91 13.87
N THR A 274 -19.24 23.80 15.13
CA THR A 274 -18.71 22.88 16.14
C THR A 274 -19.81 22.00 16.77
N HIS A 275 -21.03 21.99 16.23
CA HIS A 275 -22.13 21.18 16.73
C HIS A 275 -22.08 19.76 16.16
N GLY A 276 -21.66 18.82 17.00
CA GLY A 276 -21.61 17.39 16.63
C GLY A 276 -20.45 16.99 15.72
N ALA A 277 -19.85 17.92 14.98
CA ALA A 277 -18.67 17.73 14.15
C ALA A 277 -17.87 19.03 14.08
N LEU A 278 -16.64 18.97 13.55
CA LEU A 278 -15.84 20.16 13.26
C LEU A 278 -15.94 20.47 11.77
N THR A 279 -16.61 21.57 11.43
CA THR A 279 -16.76 22.00 10.04
C THR A 279 -15.83 23.18 9.75
N ILE A 280 -14.98 23.05 8.75
CA ILE A 280 -13.95 24.02 8.41
C ILE A 280 -14.09 24.41 6.93
N ALA A 281 -14.09 25.71 6.66
CA ALA A 281 -14.16 26.26 5.31
C ALA A 281 -12.90 25.90 4.49
N CYS A 282 -13.12 25.65 3.21
CA CYS A 282 -12.09 25.30 2.23
C CYS A 282 -12.06 26.35 1.12
N GLY A 283 -11.19 26.21 0.13
CA GLY A 283 -11.15 27.06 -1.05
C GLY A 283 -12.49 27.08 -1.79
N THR A 284 -13.19 25.94 -1.80
CA THR A 284 -14.59 25.80 -2.23
C THR A 284 -15.27 24.78 -1.34
N GLY A 285 -16.45 25.11 -0.81
CA GLY A 285 -17.17 24.26 0.13
C GLY A 285 -16.53 24.23 1.51
N ALA A 286 -16.86 23.24 2.31
CA ALA A 286 -16.31 23.01 3.64
C ALA A 286 -16.10 21.51 3.90
N VAL A 287 -15.22 21.18 4.80
CA VAL A 287 -14.98 19.79 5.26
C VAL A 287 -15.60 19.64 6.66
N LYS A 288 -16.45 18.62 6.78
CA LYS A 288 -17.03 18.19 8.06
C LYS A 288 -16.23 17.00 8.58
N ALA A 289 -15.37 17.24 9.58
CA ALA A 289 -14.54 16.24 10.22
C ALA A 289 -15.30 15.55 11.37
N THR A 290 -15.36 14.21 11.33
CA THR A 290 -16.12 13.38 12.28
C THR A 290 -15.25 12.59 13.24
N ILE A 291 -14.03 12.22 12.85
CA ILE A 291 -13.03 11.53 13.69
C ILE A 291 -11.72 12.32 13.69
N LEU A 292 -11.31 12.73 14.89
CA LEU A 292 -10.11 13.54 15.10
C LEU A 292 -9.17 12.89 16.14
N GLN A 293 -7.93 13.39 16.18
CA GLN A 293 -6.94 12.88 17.12
C GLN A 293 -5.92 13.96 17.51
N LYS A 294 -5.65 14.09 18.81
CA LYS A 294 -4.51 14.85 19.35
C LYS A 294 -3.26 13.97 19.45
N PRO A 295 -2.05 14.55 19.47
CA PRO A 295 -0.83 13.79 19.69
C PRO A 295 -0.88 12.93 20.95
N GLY A 296 -0.48 11.66 20.82
CA GLY A 296 -0.42 10.71 21.93
C GLY A 296 -1.77 10.27 22.50
N LYS A 297 -2.88 10.67 21.90
CA LYS A 297 -4.24 10.26 22.31
C LYS A 297 -4.88 9.32 21.29
N PRO A 298 -5.91 8.54 21.64
CA PRO A 298 -6.65 7.74 20.68
C PRO A 298 -7.44 8.64 19.71
N ARG A 299 -7.82 8.05 18.57
CA ARG A 299 -8.84 8.61 17.67
C ARG A 299 -10.15 8.70 18.44
N MET A 300 -10.92 9.77 18.24
CA MET A 300 -12.20 9.94 18.89
C MET A 300 -13.20 10.68 18.01
N PRO A 301 -14.52 10.41 18.21
CA PRO A 301 -15.57 11.17 17.55
C PRO A 301 -15.46 12.67 17.87
N ALA A 302 -15.82 13.49 16.89
CA ALA A 302 -15.75 14.96 17.01
C ALA A 302 -16.45 15.52 18.26
N PRO A 303 -17.65 15.07 18.69
CA PRO A 303 -18.27 15.60 19.91
C PRO A 303 -17.39 15.45 21.16
N SER A 304 -16.75 14.29 21.32
CA SER A 304 -15.83 14.05 22.44
C SER A 304 -14.51 14.81 22.28
N PHE A 305 -14.03 14.93 21.04
CA PHE A 305 -12.83 15.69 20.74
C PHE A 305 -12.97 17.17 21.08
N LEU A 306 -14.11 17.80 20.70
CA LEU A 306 -14.42 19.20 20.90
C LEU A 306 -14.59 19.58 22.39
N GLN A 307 -14.92 18.61 23.26
CA GLN A 307 -14.87 18.81 24.70
C GLN A 307 -13.45 18.93 25.24
N SER A 308 -12.50 18.26 24.58
CA SER A 308 -11.09 18.17 24.99
C SER A 308 -10.19 19.23 24.38
N LEU A 309 -10.60 19.82 23.27
CA LEU A 309 -9.95 20.94 22.58
C LEU A 309 -11.05 21.81 21.98
N LYS A 310 -11.19 23.02 22.54
CA LYS A 310 -12.25 23.93 22.12
C LYS A 310 -11.91 24.66 20.84
N PHE A 311 -12.92 24.82 20.01
CA PHE A 311 -12.90 25.63 18.81
C PHE A 311 -13.98 26.70 18.91
N THR A 312 -13.71 27.86 18.36
CA THR A 312 -14.65 28.96 18.28
C THR A 312 -15.03 29.18 16.82
N VAL A 313 -16.34 29.36 16.58
CA VAL A 313 -16.79 29.72 15.22
C VAL A 313 -16.11 31.02 14.78
N SER A 314 -15.73 31.11 13.52
CA SER A 314 -14.97 32.19 12.90
C SER A 314 -13.47 32.25 13.26
N GLU A 315 -12.94 31.35 14.09
CA GLU A 315 -11.47 31.25 14.19
C GLU A 315 -10.87 30.55 12.96
N VAL A 316 -9.62 30.84 12.66
CA VAL A 316 -8.90 30.27 11.50
C VAL A 316 -7.82 29.33 12.00
N VAL A 317 -7.87 28.08 11.56
CA VAL A 317 -6.84 27.06 11.81
C VAL A 317 -5.83 26.99 10.66
N LYS A 318 -4.63 26.46 10.94
CA LYS A 318 -3.52 26.42 9.96
C LYS A 318 -3.23 25.01 9.47
#